data_a406f489bd50311245a7e38eacc71f2e
#
_entry.id   a406f489bd50311245a7e38eacc71f2e
#
_cell.length_a   1.000
_cell.length_b   1.000
_cell.length_c   1.000
_cell.angle_alpha   90.00
_cell.angle_beta   90.00
_cell.angle_gamma   90.00
#
_symmetry.space_group_name_H-M   'P 1'
#
loop_
_entity.id
_entity.type
_entity.pdbx_description
1 polymer ?
#
loop_
_entity_poly.entity_id
_entity_poly.type
_entity_poly.pdbx_seq_one_letter_code
_entity_poly.pdbx_strand_id
1 'polypeptide(L)'
;MIGAVIGGHANNPGPPGPRLLHSRRPIPILMYHAIAPAPAGAEWPQLFVKPIRFRAQMEYLASEGYTAVTLDQVYGAWEKDGLVPPKAIVISFDDGYRGDYTDALPTLADHDWPGVLNLKLGALEDGELTERMIEEMLSASWELDSHTISHPDLTTMQGASLTEEVAGSRQMLQDEFGVPVNFFCYPAGRFNPRVVREVREAGYLGATTTQPGLASCENLYKLRRIRMEQRDSVRSLAAKLGRAAG
;
A
#
# COMPACT_ATOMS: atom_id res chain seq x y z
N MET A 1 -64.92 -11.68 1.48
CA MET A 1 -63.84 -11.36 2.40
C MET A 1 -62.66 -12.25 2.05
N ILE A 2 -61.66 -11.72 1.34
CA ILE A 2 -60.44 -12.43 0.97
C ILE A 2 -59.32 -11.75 1.74
N GLY A 3 -58.80 -12.45 2.74
CA GLY A 3 -57.69 -11.97 3.54
C GLY A 3 -56.36 -12.07 2.80
N ALA A 4 -55.69 -10.94 2.58
CA ALA A 4 -54.31 -10.87 2.05
C ALA A 4 -53.33 -11.24 3.15
N VAL A 5 -52.58 -12.34 2.98
CA VAL A 5 -51.43 -12.68 3.83
C VAL A 5 -50.24 -11.85 3.36
N ILE A 6 -49.82 -10.87 4.17
CA ILE A 6 -48.59 -10.11 3.96
C ILE A 6 -47.42 -10.96 4.46
N GLY A 7 -46.69 -11.58 3.54
CA GLY A 7 -45.44 -12.27 3.85
C GLY A 7 -44.36 -11.27 4.27
N GLY A 8 -44.04 -11.22 5.55
CA GLY A 8 -42.91 -10.45 6.06
C GLY A 8 -41.59 -11.05 5.57
N HIS A 9 -40.83 -10.30 4.78
CA HIS A 9 -39.46 -10.64 4.45
C HIS A 9 -38.62 -10.46 5.73
N ALA A 10 -38.16 -11.57 6.31
CA ALA A 10 -37.17 -11.53 7.38
C ALA A 10 -35.88 -10.95 6.79
N ASN A 11 -35.53 -9.74 7.22
CA ASN A 11 -34.20 -9.19 7.02
C ASN A 11 -33.22 -10.09 7.78
N ASN A 12 -32.54 -10.94 7.05
CA ASN A 12 -31.38 -11.68 7.58
C ASN A 12 -30.21 -10.68 7.65
N PRO A 13 -29.76 -10.25 8.85
CA PRO A 13 -28.57 -9.42 8.93
C PRO A 13 -27.40 -10.25 8.40
N GLY A 14 -26.73 -9.73 7.39
CA GLY A 14 -25.51 -10.34 6.86
C GLY A 14 -24.51 -10.64 7.99
N PRO A 15 -23.49 -11.48 7.74
CA PRO A 15 -22.50 -11.80 8.77
C PRO A 15 -21.93 -10.51 9.34
N PRO A 16 -21.72 -10.43 10.69
CA PRO A 16 -21.16 -9.25 11.31
C PRO A 16 -19.79 -8.95 10.68
N GLY A 17 -19.59 -7.71 10.28
CA GLY A 17 -18.31 -7.23 9.74
C GLY A 17 -17.16 -7.52 10.71
N PRO A 18 -15.89 -7.46 10.28
CA PRO A 18 -14.76 -7.78 11.12
C PRO A 18 -14.75 -6.91 12.37
N ARG A 19 -14.55 -7.55 13.54
CA ARG A 19 -14.45 -6.84 14.82
C ARG A 19 -13.22 -5.93 14.79
N LEU A 20 -13.43 -4.62 14.87
CA LEU A 20 -12.33 -3.64 14.93
C LEU A 20 -11.82 -3.49 16.36
N LEU A 21 -10.54 -3.20 16.53
CA LEU A 21 -9.90 -2.98 17.83
C LEU A 21 -8.81 -1.90 17.76
N HIS A 22 -8.59 -1.26 18.91
CA HIS A 22 -7.38 -0.46 19.14
C HIS A 22 -6.17 -1.40 19.15
N SER A 23 -5.15 -1.10 18.39
CA SER A 23 -3.97 -1.95 18.34
C SER A 23 -2.72 -1.14 18.04
N ARG A 24 -1.74 -1.25 18.93
CA ARG A 24 -0.35 -0.80 18.69
C ARG A 24 0.58 -1.96 18.27
N ARG A 25 0.00 -3.11 17.92
CA ARG A 25 0.78 -4.27 17.47
C ARG A 25 1.47 -3.97 16.15
N PRO A 26 2.64 -4.53 15.93
CA PRO A 26 3.26 -4.51 14.62
C PRO A 26 2.35 -5.09 13.53
N ILE A 27 2.33 -4.46 12.35
CA ILE A 27 1.47 -4.82 11.23
C ILE A 27 2.35 -5.18 10.01
N PRO A 28 2.03 -6.26 9.27
CA PRO A 28 2.71 -6.57 8.02
C PRO A 28 2.33 -5.56 6.94
N ILE A 29 3.33 -5.03 6.24
CA ILE A 29 3.17 -4.26 5.02
C ILE A 29 3.80 -5.07 3.89
N LEU A 30 3.00 -5.57 2.97
CA LEU A 30 3.50 -6.22 1.76
C LEU A 30 3.98 -5.16 0.77
N MET A 31 5.12 -5.39 0.15
CA MET A 31 5.71 -4.51 -0.84
C MET A 31 5.75 -5.21 -2.19
N TYR A 32 4.86 -4.80 -3.07
CA TYR A 32 4.84 -5.19 -4.48
C TYR A 32 5.41 -4.07 -5.35
N HIS A 33 5.64 -4.37 -6.62
CA HIS A 33 5.92 -3.43 -7.68
C HIS A 33 4.99 -3.80 -8.86
N ALA A 34 5.51 -4.23 -10.00
CA ALA A 34 4.67 -4.54 -11.15
C ALA A 34 3.82 -5.82 -10.97
N ILE A 35 2.50 -5.72 -11.09
CA ILE A 35 1.61 -6.88 -11.19
C ILE A 35 1.44 -7.23 -12.68
N ALA A 36 2.47 -7.88 -13.23
CA ALA A 36 2.56 -8.23 -14.65
C ALA A 36 3.53 -9.39 -14.87
N PRO A 37 3.51 -10.07 -16.04
CA PRO A 37 4.65 -10.86 -16.49
C PRO A 37 5.86 -9.97 -16.71
N ALA A 38 7.05 -10.40 -16.27
CA ALA A 38 8.27 -9.66 -16.55
C ALA A 38 8.52 -9.61 -18.09
N PRO A 39 8.77 -8.44 -18.66
CA PRO A 39 9.17 -8.31 -20.07
C PRO A 39 10.49 -9.05 -20.34
N ALA A 40 10.68 -9.51 -21.57
CA ALA A 40 11.96 -10.09 -21.98
C ALA A 40 13.07 -9.02 -21.86
N GLY A 41 14.15 -9.36 -21.14
CA GLY A 41 15.25 -8.43 -20.92
C GLY A 41 15.01 -7.37 -19.83
N ALA A 42 13.95 -7.50 -19.02
CA ALA A 42 13.72 -6.61 -17.89
C ALA A 42 14.98 -6.54 -17.00
N GLU A 43 15.40 -5.34 -16.62
CA GLU A 43 16.57 -5.12 -15.76
C GLU A 43 16.37 -5.75 -14.37
N TRP A 44 15.15 -5.64 -13.84
CA TRP A 44 14.77 -6.14 -12.50
C TRP A 44 13.58 -7.11 -12.60
N PRO A 45 13.72 -8.31 -13.24
CA PRO A 45 12.59 -9.21 -13.46
C PRO A 45 11.94 -9.72 -12.15
N GLN A 46 12.68 -9.70 -11.05
CA GLN A 46 12.17 -10.10 -9.73
C GLN A 46 11.07 -9.17 -9.20
N LEU A 47 10.96 -7.93 -9.67
CA LEU A 47 9.93 -6.98 -9.26
C LEU A 47 8.54 -7.28 -9.85
N PHE A 48 8.47 -8.17 -10.83
CA PHE A 48 7.24 -8.52 -11.54
C PHE A 48 6.56 -9.74 -10.93
N VAL A 49 5.39 -9.56 -10.35
CA VAL A 49 4.55 -10.65 -9.84
C VAL A 49 3.40 -10.89 -10.83
N LYS A 50 3.29 -12.12 -11.36
CA LYS A 50 2.21 -12.45 -12.31
C LYS A 50 0.83 -12.26 -11.67
N PRO A 51 -0.18 -11.70 -12.38
CA PRO A 51 -1.52 -11.49 -11.85
C PRO A 51 -2.14 -12.73 -11.19
N ILE A 52 -2.00 -13.90 -11.80
CA ILE A 52 -2.51 -15.16 -11.24
C ILE A 52 -1.88 -15.51 -9.86
N ARG A 53 -0.61 -15.15 -9.66
CA ARG A 53 0.05 -15.35 -8.37
C ARG A 53 -0.41 -14.33 -7.33
N PHE A 54 -0.54 -13.06 -7.74
CA PHE A 54 -1.05 -12.01 -6.89
C PHE A 54 -2.46 -12.35 -6.41
N ARG A 55 -3.37 -12.74 -7.30
CA ARG A 55 -4.74 -13.18 -6.96
C ARG A 55 -4.71 -14.33 -5.94
N ALA A 56 -3.95 -15.39 -6.19
CA ALA A 56 -3.84 -16.52 -5.26
C ALA A 56 -3.29 -16.12 -3.89
N GLN A 57 -2.40 -15.12 -3.83
CA GLN A 57 -1.90 -14.57 -2.56
C GLN A 57 -2.96 -13.79 -1.81
N MET A 58 -3.81 -13.00 -2.50
CA MET A 58 -4.93 -12.27 -1.88
C MET A 58 -6.01 -13.22 -1.38
N GLU A 59 -6.39 -14.22 -2.18
CA GLU A 59 -7.31 -15.28 -1.76
C GLU A 59 -6.82 -16.02 -0.50
N TYR A 60 -5.52 -16.34 -0.44
CA TYR A 60 -4.92 -16.93 0.75
C TYR A 60 -5.01 -16.02 1.96
N LEU A 61 -4.66 -14.74 1.84
CA LEU A 61 -4.76 -13.79 2.95
C LEU A 61 -6.20 -13.67 3.47
N ALA A 62 -7.18 -13.59 2.57
CA ALA A 62 -8.59 -13.56 2.93
C ALA A 62 -9.01 -14.84 3.67
N SER A 63 -8.60 -16.02 3.18
CA SER A 63 -8.90 -17.31 3.81
C SER A 63 -8.29 -17.46 5.20
N GLU A 64 -7.15 -16.81 5.45
CA GLU A 64 -6.49 -16.76 6.76
C GLU A 64 -7.08 -15.67 7.68
N GLY A 65 -8.09 -14.93 7.22
CA GLY A 65 -8.79 -13.89 7.97
C GLY A 65 -8.02 -12.56 8.07
N TYR A 66 -7.08 -12.30 7.17
CA TYR A 66 -6.50 -10.96 7.02
C TYR A 66 -7.52 -10.01 6.38
N THR A 67 -7.38 -8.74 6.71
CA THR A 67 -8.14 -7.66 6.08
C THR A 67 -7.17 -6.54 5.72
N ALA A 68 -7.17 -6.13 4.45
CA ALA A 68 -6.32 -5.03 4.02
C ALA A 68 -6.81 -3.69 4.57
N VAL A 69 -5.86 -2.84 4.94
CA VAL A 69 -6.06 -1.49 5.45
C VAL A 69 -5.02 -0.56 4.84
N THR A 70 -5.25 0.74 4.89
CA THR A 70 -4.30 1.76 4.46
C THR A 70 -3.26 2.08 5.54
N LEU A 71 -2.17 2.76 5.18
CA LEU A 71 -1.20 3.27 6.16
C LEU A 71 -1.81 4.34 7.06
N ASP A 72 -2.71 5.17 6.54
CA ASP A 72 -3.46 6.14 7.33
C ASP A 72 -4.31 5.47 8.42
N GLN A 73 -4.99 4.36 8.10
CA GLN A 73 -5.74 3.59 9.09
C GLN A 73 -4.83 2.97 10.14
N VAL A 74 -3.68 2.44 9.74
CA VAL A 74 -2.67 1.91 10.66
C VAL A 74 -2.12 3.00 11.57
N TYR A 75 -1.75 4.15 11.02
CA TYR A 75 -1.29 5.31 11.78
C TYR A 75 -2.36 5.80 12.76
N GLY A 76 -3.62 5.87 12.30
CA GLY A 76 -4.75 6.21 13.14
C GLY A 76 -4.89 5.28 14.34
N ALA A 77 -4.74 3.97 14.15
CA ALA A 77 -4.79 2.97 15.22
C ALA A 77 -3.61 3.07 16.19
N TRP A 78 -2.44 3.47 15.70
CA TRP A 78 -1.24 3.59 16.52
C TRP A 78 -1.16 4.91 17.30
N GLU A 79 -1.62 6.03 16.73
CA GLU A 79 -1.34 7.38 17.23
C GLU A 79 -2.58 8.23 17.52
N LYS A 80 -3.80 7.79 17.11
CA LYS A 80 -5.03 8.62 17.19
C LYS A 80 -6.26 7.84 17.65
N ASP A 81 -6.12 6.81 18.47
CA ASP A 81 -7.25 5.99 18.96
C ASP A 81 -8.15 5.39 17.86
N GLY A 82 -7.62 5.26 16.63
CA GLY A 82 -8.30 4.59 15.53
C GLY A 82 -8.45 3.09 15.76
N LEU A 83 -9.22 2.44 14.90
CA LEU A 83 -9.50 1.01 14.99
C LEU A 83 -9.05 0.31 13.71
N VAL A 84 -8.46 -0.88 13.86
CA VAL A 84 -8.12 -1.78 12.74
C VAL A 84 -8.63 -3.19 12.98
N PRO A 85 -8.79 -4.01 11.92
CA PRO A 85 -9.09 -5.42 12.06
C PRO A 85 -8.02 -6.17 12.86
N PRO A 86 -8.36 -7.29 13.55
CA PRO A 86 -7.39 -8.07 14.34
C PRO A 86 -6.20 -8.58 13.54
N LYS A 87 -6.41 -8.94 12.28
CA LYS A 87 -5.38 -9.35 11.32
C LYS A 87 -5.28 -8.32 10.19
N ALA A 88 -5.02 -7.05 10.56
CA ALA A 88 -4.77 -5.99 9.59
C ALA A 88 -3.47 -6.26 8.81
N ILE A 89 -3.48 -5.94 7.52
CA ILE A 89 -2.34 -6.01 6.62
C ILE A 89 -2.38 -4.83 5.66
N VAL A 90 -1.23 -4.26 5.30
CA VAL A 90 -1.14 -3.24 4.25
C VAL A 90 -0.60 -3.90 2.99
N ILE A 91 -1.19 -3.59 1.83
CA ILE A 91 -0.75 -4.05 0.52
C ILE A 91 -0.29 -2.84 -0.26
N SER A 92 1.03 -2.67 -0.38
CA SER A 92 1.63 -1.49 -1.01
C SER A 92 2.28 -1.84 -2.35
N PHE A 93 2.22 -0.89 -3.28
CA PHE A 93 2.73 -0.97 -4.64
C PHE A 93 3.66 0.22 -4.88
N ASP A 94 4.89 -0.06 -5.28
CA ASP A 94 5.90 0.97 -5.51
C ASP A 94 6.03 1.26 -7.02
N ASP A 95 6.46 2.47 -7.36
CA ASP A 95 6.75 3.01 -8.68
C ASP A 95 5.54 3.45 -9.52
N GLY A 96 4.37 2.82 -9.40
CA GLY A 96 3.19 3.16 -10.17
C GLY A 96 3.14 2.47 -11.54
N TYR A 97 3.29 1.15 -11.56
CA TYR A 97 3.15 0.34 -12.78
C TYR A 97 1.68 0.19 -13.21
N ARG A 98 1.45 0.12 -14.52
CA ARG A 98 0.09 -0.08 -15.09
C ARG A 98 -0.64 -1.28 -14.50
N GLY A 99 0.06 -2.36 -14.16
CA GLY A 99 -0.52 -3.57 -13.55
C GLY A 99 -1.18 -3.33 -12.19
N ASP A 100 -0.84 -2.24 -11.51
CA ASP A 100 -1.46 -1.88 -10.24
C ASP A 100 -2.94 -1.48 -10.46
N TYR A 101 -3.22 -0.82 -11.58
CA TYR A 101 -4.58 -0.50 -12.00
C TYR A 101 -5.28 -1.68 -12.70
N THR A 102 -4.63 -2.33 -13.70
CA THR A 102 -5.32 -3.32 -14.55
C THR A 102 -5.56 -4.65 -13.85
N ASP A 103 -4.74 -5.02 -12.88
CA ASP A 103 -4.73 -6.34 -12.25
C ASP A 103 -4.86 -6.30 -10.72
N ALA A 104 -4.14 -5.40 -10.05
CA ALA A 104 -4.21 -5.34 -8.58
C ALA A 104 -5.51 -4.71 -8.11
N LEU A 105 -5.93 -3.58 -8.67
CA LEU A 105 -7.18 -2.90 -8.30
C LEU A 105 -8.40 -3.85 -8.35
N PRO A 106 -8.71 -4.53 -9.46
CA PRO A 106 -9.87 -5.43 -9.50
C PRO A 106 -9.70 -6.64 -8.55
N THR A 107 -8.48 -7.15 -8.39
CA THR A 107 -8.23 -8.26 -7.46
C THR A 107 -8.49 -7.87 -6.01
N LEU A 108 -8.09 -6.67 -5.57
CA LEU A 108 -8.36 -6.18 -4.23
C LEU A 108 -9.84 -5.82 -4.05
N ALA A 109 -10.49 -5.29 -5.08
CA ALA A 109 -11.92 -4.99 -5.07
C ALA A 109 -12.80 -6.24 -4.86
N ASP A 110 -12.39 -7.41 -5.35
CA ASP A 110 -13.08 -8.70 -5.10
C ASP A 110 -13.19 -9.02 -3.59
N HIS A 111 -12.40 -8.36 -2.74
CA HIS A 111 -12.37 -8.53 -1.28
C HIS A 111 -12.79 -7.27 -0.51
N ASP A 112 -13.22 -6.20 -1.18
CA ASP A 112 -13.45 -4.87 -0.59
C ASP A 112 -12.19 -4.30 0.09
N TRP A 113 -11.02 -4.56 -0.46
CA TRP A 113 -9.73 -4.17 0.10
C TRP A 113 -9.12 -2.95 -0.58
N PRO A 114 -8.59 -1.97 0.18
CA PRO A 114 -7.77 -0.91 -0.37
C PRO A 114 -6.35 -1.40 -0.69
N GLY A 115 -5.68 -0.69 -1.59
CA GLY A 115 -4.24 -0.73 -1.78
C GLY A 115 -3.59 0.58 -1.34
N VAL A 116 -2.26 0.60 -1.26
CA VAL A 116 -1.45 1.80 -1.03
C VAL A 116 -0.51 1.97 -2.22
N LEU A 117 -0.70 3.05 -2.98
CA LEU A 117 0.12 3.39 -4.14
C LEU A 117 1.23 4.36 -3.72
N ASN A 118 2.47 3.91 -3.69
CA ASN A 118 3.66 4.75 -3.56
C ASN A 118 4.06 5.23 -4.95
N LEU A 119 3.53 6.37 -5.37
CA LEU A 119 3.68 6.85 -6.74
C LEU A 119 4.98 7.63 -6.95
N LYS A 120 5.79 7.18 -7.90
CA LYS A 120 6.82 7.98 -8.54
C LYS A 120 6.16 8.85 -9.61
N LEU A 121 6.28 10.18 -9.50
CA LEU A 121 5.62 11.10 -10.44
C LEU A 121 6.02 10.86 -11.90
N GLY A 122 7.27 10.49 -12.17
CA GLY A 122 7.72 10.12 -13.51
C GLY A 122 6.95 8.96 -14.16
N ALA A 123 6.23 8.13 -13.38
CA ALA A 123 5.37 7.07 -13.94
C ALA A 123 4.21 7.62 -14.79
N LEU A 124 3.74 8.84 -14.52
CA LEU A 124 2.73 9.54 -15.32
C LEU A 124 3.30 9.93 -16.69
N GLU A 125 4.53 10.45 -16.72
CA GLU A 125 5.23 10.82 -17.95
C GLU A 125 5.59 9.60 -18.81
N ASP A 126 5.95 8.49 -18.17
CA ASP A 126 6.25 7.22 -18.82
C ASP A 126 4.99 6.51 -19.39
N GLY A 127 3.78 6.99 -19.05
CA GLY A 127 2.50 6.44 -19.48
C GLY A 127 2.15 5.09 -18.83
N GLU A 128 2.76 4.76 -17.72
CA GLU A 128 2.44 3.57 -16.92
C GLU A 128 1.06 3.70 -16.28
N LEU A 129 0.83 4.77 -15.51
CA LEU A 129 -0.47 5.17 -15.02
C LEU A 129 -0.88 6.51 -15.62
N THR A 130 -2.17 6.75 -15.76
CA THR A 130 -2.74 8.06 -16.07
C THR A 130 -3.40 8.66 -14.84
N GLU A 131 -3.55 9.98 -14.79
CA GLU A 131 -4.29 10.69 -13.74
C GLU A 131 -5.66 10.05 -13.49
N ARG A 132 -6.42 9.80 -14.58
CA ARG A 132 -7.72 9.14 -14.50
C ARG A 132 -7.66 7.75 -13.83
N MET A 133 -6.64 6.94 -14.12
CA MET A 133 -6.49 5.63 -13.47
C MET A 133 -6.27 5.79 -11.97
N ILE A 134 -5.47 6.77 -11.56
CA ILE A 134 -5.23 7.08 -10.14
C ILE A 134 -6.51 7.58 -9.48
N GLU A 135 -7.28 8.47 -10.12
CA GLU A 135 -8.57 8.92 -9.61
C GLU A 135 -9.56 7.76 -9.40
N GLU A 136 -9.59 6.79 -10.32
CA GLU A 136 -10.40 5.58 -10.17
C GLU A 136 -9.92 4.69 -9.01
N MET A 137 -8.59 4.56 -8.80
CA MET A 137 -8.02 3.86 -7.63
C MET A 137 -8.39 4.58 -6.32
N LEU A 138 -8.26 5.90 -6.26
CA LEU A 138 -8.66 6.72 -5.11
C LEU A 138 -10.17 6.57 -4.81
N SER A 139 -11.02 6.55 -5.84
CA SER A 139 -12.46 6.33 -5.71
C SER A 139 -12.78 4.93 -5.16
N ALA A 140 -11.90 3.96 -5.37
CA ALA A 140 -11.95 2.61 -4.79
C ALA A 140 -11.25 2.52 -3.42
N SER A 141 -11.07 3.67 -2.72
CA SER A 141 -10.48 3.77 -1.38
C SER A 141 -9.00 3.42 -1.28
N TRP A 142 -8.27 3.44 -2.38
CA TRP A 142 -6.81 3.34 -2.33
C TRP A 142 -6.21 4.59 -1.69
N GLU A 143 -5.07 4.42 -1.02
CA GLU A 143 -4.26 5.50 -0.49
C GLU A 143 -3.16 5.86 -1.49
N LEU A 144 -2.90 7.17 -1.66
CA LEU A 144 -1.83 7.69 -2.50
C LEU A 144 -0.71 8.25 -1.62
N ASP A 145 0.48 7.70 -1.78
CA ASP A 145 1.68 8.13 -1.09
C ASP A 145 2.81 8.48 -2.07
N SER A 146 3.80 9.22 -1.59
CA SER A 146 4.90 9.67 -2.44
C SER A 146 6.06 8.68 -2.50
N HIS A 147 6.58 8.49 -3.73
CA HIS A 147 7.83 7.78 -4.01
C HIS A 147 8.82 8.66 -4.78
N THR A 148 8.86 9.98 -4.45
CA THR A 148 9.62 11.02 -5.12
C THR A 148 9.10 11.42 -6.51
N ILE A 149 9.77 12.38 -7.13
CA ILE A 149 9.49 12.77 -8.53
C ILE A 149 10.16 11.80 -9.49
N SER A 150 11.48 11.58 -9.36
CA SER A 150 12.31 10.90 -10.35
C SER A 150 12.98 9.60 -9.87
N HIS A 151 12.71 9.17 -8.63
CA HIS A 151 13.28 7.98 -7.99
C HIS A 151 14.80 7.99 -7.85
N PRO A 152 15.43 9.07 -7.37
CA PRO A 152 16.88 9.16 -7.24
C PRO A 152 17.40 8.48 -5.97
N ASP A 153 18.72 8.29 -5.88
CA ASP A 153 19.36 8.00 -4.59
C ASP A 153 19.42 9.26 -3.73
N LEU A 154 18.42 9.47 -2.87
CA LEU A 154 18.31 10.64 -1.99
C LEU A 154 19.51 10.80 -1.06
N THR A 155 20.27 9.72 -0.78
CA THR A 155 21.44 9.80 0.11
C THR A 155 22.59 10.58 -0.50
N THR A 156 22.61 10.76 -1.80
CA THR A 156 23.59 11.55 -2.56
C THR A 156 23.17 13.00 -2.76
N MET A 157 21.90 13.35 -2.49
CA MET A 157 21.31 14.65 -2.72
C MET A 157 21.36 15.54 -1.47
N GLN A 158 21.27 16.87 -1.65
CA GLN A 158 21.21 17.84 -0.56
C GLN A 158 20.59 19.17 -1.00
N GLY A 159 20.20 20.00 -0.02
CA GLY A 159 19.64 21.33 -0.30
C GLY A 159 18.38 21.27 -1.16
N ALA A 160 18.20 22.25 -2.05
CA ALA A 160 16.99 22.41 -2.84
C ALA A 160 16.61 21.18 -3.66
N SER A 161 17.56 20.45 -4.21
CA SER A 161 17.24 19.23 -4.99
C SER A 161 16.68 18.09 -4.15
N LEU A 162 17.14 17.94 -2.90
CA LEU A 162 16.55 16.97 -1.98
C LEU A 162 15.14 17.40 -1.57
N THR A 163 14.96 18.67 -1.24
CA THR A 163 13.65 19.23 -0.88
C THR A 163 12.64 19.09 -2.02
N GLU A 164 13.06 19.33 -3.28
CA GLU A 164 12.23 19.14 -4.47
C GLU A 164 11.73 17.69 -4.59
N GLU A 165 12.61 16.71 -4.47
CA GLU A 165 12.22 15.30 -4.58
C GLU A 165 11.32 14.85 -3.42
N VAL A 166 11.46 15.41 -2.22
CA VAL A 166 10.74 14.98 -1.03
C VAL A 166 9.49 15.84 -0.80
N ALA A 167 9.64 17.15 -0.57
CA ALA A 167 8.52 18.05 -0.31
C ALA A 167 7.77 18.42 -1.59
N GLY A 168 8.51 18.65 -2.69
CA GLY A 168 7.92 18.96 -4.00
C GLY A 168 7.02 17.83 -4.50
N SER A 169 7.46 16.58 -4.41
CA SER A 169 6.62 15.44 -4.80
C SER A 169 5.31 15.35 -4.01
N ARG A 170 5.37 15.61 -2.70
CA ARG A 170 4.17 15.66 -1.85
C ARG A 170 3.20 16.72 -2.32
N GLN A 171 3.71 17.94 -2.51
CA GLN A 171 2.89 19.08 -2.91
C GLN A 171 2.24 18.83 -4.29
N MET A 172 3.02 18.36 -5.27
CA MET A 172 2.52 18.06 -6.61
C MET A 172 1.40 17.03 -6.59
N LEU A 173 1.57 15.93 -5.84
CA LEU A 173 0.53 14.90 -5.71
C LEU A 173 -0.74 15.43 -5.03
N GLN A 174 -0.59 16.25 -3.98
CA GLN A 174 -1.73 16.86 -3.29
C GLN A 174 -2.47 17.86 -4.17
N ASP A 175 -1.75 18.66 -4.94
CA ASP A 175 -2.33 19.66 -5.84
C ASP A 175 -3.06 19.00 -7.01
N GLU A 176 -2.52 17.90 -7.55
CA GLU A 176 -3.09 17.18 -8.69
C GLU A 176 -4.34 16.38 -8.30
N PHE A 177 -4.27 15.61 -7.21
CA PHE A 177 -5.33 14.67 -6.86
C PHE A 177 -6.27 15.14 -5.74
N GLY A 178 -5.98 16.27 -5.08
CA GLY A 178 -6.82 16.82 -4.02
C GLY A 178 -6.96 15.95 -2.78
N VAL A 179 -6.05 15.00 -2.55
CA VAL A 179 -6.05 14.07 -1.41
C VAL A 179 -4.84 14.28 -0.51
N PRO A 180 -4.91 13.93 0.78
CA PRO A 180 -3.73 13.91 1.64
C PRO A 180 -2.67 12.92 1.11
N VAL A 181 -1.39 13.32 1.13
CA VAL A 181 -0.23 12.45 0.87
C VAL A 181 0.56 12.40 2.17
N ASN A 182 0.32 11.36 2.96
CA ASN A 182 0.74 11.32 4.35
C ASN A 182 2.00 10.49 4.59
N PHE A 183 2.33 9.56 3.71
CA PHE A 183 3.52 8.72 3.86
C PHE A 183 4.47 8.90 2.68
N PHE A 184 5.71 8.52 2.94
CA PHE A 184 6.80 8.56 1.98
C PHE A 184 7.38 7.15 1.79
N CYS A 185 7.74 6.78 0.58
CA CYS A 185 8.47 5.55 0.30
C CYS A 185 9.89 5.90 -0.16
N TYR A 186 10.91 5.45 0.57
CA TYR A 186 12.29 5.73 0.19
C TYR A 186 12.68 4.97 -1.08
N PRO A 187 13.14 5.64 -2.17
CA PRO A 187 13.66 4.99 -3.37
C PRO A 187 14.71 3.92 -3.04
N ALA A 188 14.47 2.70 -3.54
CA ALA A 188 15.29 1.52 -3.26
C ALA A 188 15.50 1.23 -1.75
N GLY A 189 14.70 1.84 -0.87
CA GLY A 189 14.84 1.77 0.59
C GLY A 189 16.07 2.50 1.12
N ARG A 190 16.70 3.38 0.34
CA ARG A 190 17.92 4.11 0.73
C ARG A 190 17.60 5.39 1.47
N PHE A 191 18.10 5.51 2.68
CA PHE A 191 17.97 6.71 3.51
C PHE A 191 19.17 6.88 4.43
N ASN A 192 19.36 8.11 4.91
CA ASN A 192 20.31 8.48 5.96
C ASN A 192 19.64 9.49 6.91
N PRO A 193 20.28 9.91 8.02
CA PRO A 193 19.65 10.84 8.97
C PRO A 193 19.21 12.17 8.36
N ARG A 194 19.89 12.67 7.32
CA ARG A 194 19.49 13.90 6.60
C ARG A 194 18.19 13.68 5.83
N VAL A 195 18.08 12.60 5.06
CA VAL A 195 16.88 12.26 4.29
C VAL A 195 15.68 12.05 5.22
N VAL A 196 15.87 11.33 6.34
CA VAL A 196 14.79 11.14 7.33
C VAL A 196 14.32 12.48 7.91
N ARG A 197 15.23 13.41 8.18
CA ARG A 197 14.86 14.75 8.65
C ARG A 197 14.09 15.52 7.60
N GLU A 198 14.53 15.51 6.36
CA GLU A 198 13.82 16.14 5.23
C GLU A 198 12.38 15.63 5.09
N VAL A 199 12.18 14.31 5.14
CA VAL A 199 10.85 13.69 5.09
C VAL A 199 9.96 14.15 6.27
N ARG A 200 10.52 14.31 7.46
CA ARG A 200 9.78 14.86 8.62
C ARG A 200 9.43 16.33 8.42
N GLU A 201 10.39 17.13 7.98
CA GLU A 201 10.21 18.58 7.76
C GLU A 201 9.23 18.86 6.62
N ALA A 202 9.14 17.98 5.62
CA ALA A 202 8.13 18.00 4.57
C ALA A 202 6.70 17.68 5.06
N GLY A 203 6.55 17.25 6.32
CA GLY A 203 5.25 17.03 6.95
C GLY A 203 4.64 15.65 6.70
N TYR A 204 5.40 14.67 6.24
CA TYR A 204 4.94 13.28 6.21
C TYR A 204 4.78 12.71 7.62
N LEU A 205 3.80 11.85 7.82
CA LEU A 205 3.52 11.19 9.10
C LEU A 205 4.42 9.97 9.35
N GLY A 206 4.96 9.39 8.28
CA GLY A 206 5.85 8.25 8.33
C GLY A 206 6.47 7.93 6.99
N ALA A 207 7.36 6.92 6.97
CA ALA A 207 8.00 6.47 5.73
C ALA A 207 8.31 4.97 5.73
N THR A 208 8.10 4.34 4.57
CA THR A 208 8.34 2.91 4.34
C THR A 208 9.75 2.67 3.76
N THR A 209 10.31 1.53 4.11
CA THR A 209 11.64 1.09 3.68
C THR A 209 11.56 -0.28 2.99
N THR A 210 12.71 -0.76 2.51
CA THR A 210 12.89 -2.15 2.04
C THR A 210 13.43 -3.09 3.14
N GLN A 211 13.57 -2.61 4.37
CA GLN A 211 14.04 -3.45 5.49
C GLN A 211 12.99 -4.50 5.82
N PRO A 212 13.37 -5.79 5.89
CA PRO A 212 12.41 -6.86 6.12
C PRO A 212 11.89 -6.87 7.56
N GLY A 213 10.60 -7.19 7.74
CA GLY A 213 9.96 -7.34 9.04
C GLY A 213 8.57 -6.71 9.10
N LEU A 214 7.98 -6.69 10.29
CA LEU A 214 6.73 -6.00 10.56
C LEU A 214 6.99 -4.51 10.82
N ALA A 215 6.05 -3.68 10.38
CA ALA A 215 6.03 -2.26 10.72
C ALA A 215 5.56 -2.06 12.16
N SER A 216 6.14 -1.09 12.86
CA SER A 216 5.85 -0.77 14.25
C SER A 216 5.77 0.73 14.45
N CYS A 217 4.90 1.18 15.36
CA CYS A 217 4.77 2.58 15.77
C CYS A 217 6.03 3.15 16.45
N GLU A 218 6.98 2.31 16.86
CA GLU A 218 8.24 2.77 17.47
C GLU A 218 9.14 3.52 16.48
N ASN A 219 8.95 3.30 15.18
CA ASN A 219 9.81 3.90 14.16
C ASN A 219 9.05 4.25 12.88
N LEU A 220 8.12 5.22 12.98
CA LEU A 220 7.22 5.64 11.90
C LEU A 220 7.96 6.03 10.59
N TYR A 221 9.18 6.56 10.69
CA TYR A 221 9.96 6.97 9.51
C TYR A 221 10.92 5.89 8.99
N LYS A 222 10.74 4.64 9.45
CA LYS A 222 11.50 3.48 8.98
C LYS A 222 10.62 2.22 9.03
N LEU A 223 9.39 2.32 8.56
CA LEU A 223 8.44 1.22 8.54
C LEU A 223 9.00 0.07 7.71
N ARG A 224 9.10 -1.09 8.33
CA ARG A 224 9.60 -2.31 7.68
C ARG A 224 8.53 -2.91 6.79
N ARG A 225 8.96 -3.59 5.72
CA ARG A 225 8.03 -4.23 4.79
C ARG A 225 8.46 -5.65 4.46
N ILE A 226 7.52 -6.43 3.95
CA ILE A 226 7.72 -7.80 3.45
C ILE A 226 7.71 -7.72 1.92
N ARG A 227 8.89 -7.84 1.30
CA ARG A 227 9.03 -7.81 -0.16
C ARG A 227 8.43 -9.04 -0.79
N MET A 228 7.60 -8.84 -1.80
CA MET A 228 7.04 -9.86 -2.67
C MET A 228 7.69 -9.80 -4.04
N GLU A 229 8.07 -10.95 -4.57
CA GLU A 229 8.88 -11.06 -5.79
C GLU A 229 8.30 -12.09 -6.76
N GLN A 230 8.79 -12.09 -8.00
CA GLN A 230 8.35 -12.93 -9.11
C GLN A 230 8.16 -14.42 -8.73
N ARG A 231 9.05 -14.96 -7.90
CA ARG A 231 9.05 -16.38 -7.52
C ARG A 231 8.18 -16.70 -6.31
N ASP A 232 7.64 -15.67 -5.64
CA ASP A 232 6.86 -15.89 -4.44
C ASP A 232 5.52 -16.54 -4.74
N SER A 233 5.32 -17.69 -4.12
CA SER A 233 4.07 -18.44 -4.09
C SER A 233 3.29 -18.11 -2.81
N VAL A 234 2.08 -18.62 -2.68
CA VAL A 234 1.30 -18.60 -1.42
C VAL A 234 2.11 -19.16 -0.26
N ARG A 235 2.83 -20.28 -0.48
CA ARG A 235 3.68 -20.90 0.55
C ARG A 235 4.82 -19.96 0.99
N SER A 236 5.45 -19.24 0.06
CA SER A 236 6.50 -18.28 0.43
C SER A 236 5.92 -17.05 1.14
N LEU A 237 4.73 -16.57 0.77
CA LEU A 237 4.04 -15.50 1.49
C LEU A 237 3.75 -15.94 2.94
N ALA A 238 3.14 -17.10 3.15
CA ALA A 238 2.89 -17.66 4.49
C ALA A 238 4.18 -17.74 5.33
N ALA A 239 5.26 -18.26 4.74
CA ALA A 239 6.55 -18.35 5.41
C ALA A 239 7.18 -16.98 5.72
N LYS A 240 7.02 -15.97 4.85
CA LYS A 240 7.50 -14.61 5.09
C LYS A 240 6.72 -13.94 6.23
N LEU A 241 5.39 -14.08 6.26
CA LEU A 241 4.54 -13.59 7.35
C LEU A 241 4.89 -14.25 8.69
N GLY A 242 5.06 -15.58 8.72
CA GLY A 242 5.45 -16.31 9.94
C GLY A 242 6.82 -15.87 10.47
N ARG A 243 7.83 -15.68 9.62
CA ARG A 243 9.17 -15.20 10.04
C ARG A 243 9.17 -13.74 10.50
N ALA A 244 8.30 -12.92 9.97
CA ALA A 244 8.22 -11.51 10.36
C ALA A 244 7.54 -11.34 11.74
N ALA A 245 6.70 -12.30 12.15
CA ALA A 245 5.97 -12.28 13.41
C ALA A 245 6.73 -12.93 14.59
N GLY A 246 7.80 -13.71 14.33
CA GLY A 246 8.64 -14.38 15.35
C GLY A 246 9.93 -13.63 15.59
#